data_2b36016ac18bd643168af8808667a36b
#
_entry.id   2b36016ac18bd643168af8808667a36b
#
_cell.length_a   1.000
_cell.length_b   1.000
_cell.length_c   1.000
_cell.angle_alpha   90.00
_cell.angle_beta   90.00
_cell.angle_gamma   90.00
#
_symmetry.space_group_name_H-M   'P 1'
#
loop_
_entity.id
_entity.type
_entity.pdbx_description
1 polymer ?
#
loop_
_entity_poly.entity_id
_entity_poly.type
_entity_poly.pdbx_seq_one_letter_code
_entity_poly.pdbx_strand_id
1 'polypeptide(L)'
;MKKIYFAGSIRGGRDDKDLYAEIIEKLKKYGEVLTEHLGDKTLSVMGEYVKKSDFIYNRDIEWLKTADIVISEVTNPSLGVGYELAYAEKLNIPVVCLYRPSADKKLSAMIEGNKNFNVFEYQKVQDLDEFFIKIFN
;
A
#
# COMPACT_ATOMS: atom_id res chain seq x y z
N MET A 1 -3.74 -9.50 -17.14
CA MET A 1 -4.03 -8.34 -16.28
C MET A 1 -3.05 -8.33 -15.13
N LYS A 2 -2.45 -7.17 -14.88
CA LYS A 2 -1.52 -7.03 -13.77
C LYS A 2 -2.23 -7.18 -12.43
N LYS A 3 -1.57 -7.86 -11.51
CA LYS A 3 -2.09 -8.01 -10.15
C LYS A 3 -1.35 -7.04 -9.24
N ILE A 4 -2.10 -6.16 -8.62
CA ILE A 4 -1.58 -5.07 -7.79
C ILE A 4 -1.95 -5.34 -6.33
N TYR A 5 -0.94 -5.35 -5.46
CA TYR A 5 -1.15 -5.45 -4.02
C TYR A 5 -1.01 -4.03 -3.44
N PHE A 6 -2.10 -3.46 -2.99
CA PHE A 6 -2.06 -2.15 -2.34
C PHE A 6 -1.96 -2.35 -0.82
N ALA A 7 -1.02 -1.66 -0.19
CA ALA A 7 -0.82 -1.73 1.26
C ALA A 7 -0.97 -0.35 1.86
N GLY A 8 -1.71 -0.26 2.96
CA GLY A 8 -1.88 0.97 3.71
C GLY A 8 -2.19 0.65 5.16
N SER A 9 -1.98 1.62 6.04
CA SER A 9 -2.18 1.43 7.47
C SER A 9 -3.66 1.16 7.79
N ILE A 10 -3.92 0.11 8.57
CA ILE A 10 -5.24 -0.19 9.11
C ILE A 10 -5.19 -0.06 10.63
N ARG A 11 -4.49 -0.99 11.29
CA ARG A 11 -4.40 -0.99 12.76
C ARG A 11 -3.49 0.09 13.30
N GLY A 12 -2.63 0.65 12.44
CA GLY A 12 -1.78 1.79 12.80
C GLY A 12 -2.50 3.13 12.68
N GLY A 13 -3.77 3.12 12.24
CA GLY A 13 -4.61 4.29 12.04
C GLY A 13 -5.28 4.27 10.69
N ARG A 14 -6.50 4.82 10.63
CA ARG A 14 -7.30 4.88 9.39
C ARG A 14 -7.61 6.33 9.00
N ASP A 15 -6.66 7.25 9.28
CA ASP A 15 -6.84 8.67 8.96
C ASP A 15 -7.01 8.89 7.46
N ASP A 16 -6.43 8.03 6.64
CA ASP A 16 -6.39 8.19 5.19
C ASP A 16 -7.34 7.25 4.44
N LYS A 17 -8.39 6.78 5.09
CA LYS A 17 -9.31 5.82 4.43
C LYS A 17 -9.90 6.33 3.13
N ASP A 18 -10.25 7.63 3.07
CA ASP A 18 -10.80 8.20 1.84
C ASP A 18 -9.74 8.29 0.75
N LEU A 19 -8.52 8.64 1.13
CA LEU A 19 -7.39 8.69 0.21
C LEU A 19 -7.09 7.29 -0.34
N TYR A 20 -7.11 6.28 0.51
CA TYR A 20 -6.88 4.90 0.07
C TYR A 20 -7.92 4.48 -0.97
N ALA A 21 -9.19 4.83 -0.75
CA ALA A 21 -10.24 4.51 -1.71
C ALA A 21 -9.98 5.15 -3.06
N GLU A 22 -9.54 6.42 -3.08
CA GLU A 22 -9.22 7.13 -4.31
C GLU A 22 -8.02 6.51 -5.03
N ILE A 23 -6.98 6.16 -4.29
CA ILE A 23 -5.79 5.53 -4.87
C ILE A 23 -6.16 4.19 -5.50
N ILE A 24 -6.94 3.38 -4.80
CA ILE A 24 -7.37 2.07 -5.29
C ILE A 24 -8.17 2.23 -6.59
N GLU A 25 -9.08 3.20 -6.64
CA GLU A 25 -9.85 3.43 -7.87
C GLU A 25 -8.95 3.80 -9.05
N LYS A 26 -7.90 4.59 -8.80
CA LYS A 26 -6.93 4.91 -9.85
C LYS A 26 -6.16 3.68 -10.29
N LEU A 27 -5.75 2.83 -9.35
CA LEU A 27 -4.99 1.62 -9.65
C LEU A 27 -5.81 0.60 -10.45
N LYS A 28 -7.12 0.57 -10.24
CA LYS A 28 -7.99 -0.37 -10.95
C LYS A 28 -8.00 -0.14 -12.46
N LYS A 29 -7.55 1.01 -12.92
CA LYS A 29 -7.39 1.27 -14.36
C LYS A 29 -6.22 0.49 -14.96
N TYR A 30 -5.28 0.05 -14.13
CA TYR A 30 -4.04 -0.58 -14.58
C TYR A 30 -3.98 -2.07 -14.29
N GLY A 31 -4.87 -2.58 -13.45
CA GLY A 31 -4.87 -3.99 -13.12
C GLY A 31 -5.90 -4.35 -12.06
N GLU A 32 -5.81 -5.58 -11.60
CA GLU A 32 -6.65 -6.08 -10.52
C GLU A 32 -6.00 -5.72 -9.18
N VAL A 33 -6.73 -5.03 -8.31
CA VAL A 33 -6.23 -4.68 -6.98
C VAL A 33 -6.68 -5.78 -6.01
N LEU A 34 -5.73 -6.61 -5.59
CA LEU A 34 -6.02 -7.79 -4.75
C LEU A 34 -6.56 -7.41 -3.38
N THR A 35 -6.11 -6.28 -2.85
CA THR A 35 -6.46 -5.78 -1.52
C THR A 35 -7.49 -4.65 -1.60
N GLU A 36 -8.41 -4.75 -2.54
CA GLU A 36 -9.41 -3.71 -2.80
C GLU A 36 -10.21 -3.33 -1.55
N HIS A 37 -10.39 -4.28 -0.61
CA HIS A 37 -11.12 -4.04 0.64
C HIS A 37 -10.53 -2.92 1.50
N LEU A 38 -9.25 -2.57 1.32
CA LEU A 38 -8.64 -1.46 2.05
C LEU A 38 -9.26 -0.11 1.70
N GLY A 39 -9.94 -0.03 0.55
CA GLY A 39 -10.70 1.15 0.16
C GLY A 39 -12.09 1.21 0.76
N ASP A 40 -12.52 0.20 1.50
CA ASP A 40 -13.83 0.17 2.13
C ASP A 40 -13.85 1.19 3.28
N LYS A 41 -14.68 2.22 3.13
CA LYS A 41 -14.76 3.31 4.10
C LYS A 41 -15.39 2.87 5.42
N THR A 42 -16.02 1.69 5.45
CA THR A 42 -16.57 1.15 6.69
C THR A 42 -15.55 0.36 7.50
N LEU A 43 -14.37 0.09 6.92
CA LEU A 43 -13.31 -0.61 7.62
C LEU A 43 -12.76 0.30 8.73
N SER A 44 -12.87 -0.15 9.98
CA SER A 44 -12.51 0.65 11.15
C SER A 44 -11.01 0.66 11.42
N VAL A 45 -10.59 1.54 12.35
CA VAL A 45 -9.20 1.56 12.83
C VAL A 45 -8.80 0.26 13.52
N MET A 46 -9.78 -0.51 13.97
CA MET A 46 -9.53 -1.85 14.53
C MET A 46 -9.20 -2.86 13.42
N GLY A 47 -9.27 -2.42 12.17
CA GLY A 47 -8.99 -3.24 11.03
C GLY A 47 -10.09 -4.27 10.79
N GLU A 48 -9.70 -5.43 10.33
CA GLU A 48 -10.62 -6.55 10.09
C GLU A 48 -10.84 -7.30 11.39
N TYR A 49 -11.35 -6.57 12.40
CA TYR A 49 -11.43 -7.05 13.78
C TYR A 49 -12.19 -8.36 13.93
N VAL A 50 -13.22 -8.55 13.11
CA VAL A 50 -14.05 -9.77 13.20
C VAL A 50 -13.38 -11.00 12.60
N LYS A 51 -12.28 -10.83 11.87
CA LYS A 51 -11.54 -11.94 11.30
C LYS A 51 -10.36 -12.30 12.17
N LYS A 52 -10.04 -13.60 12.26
CA LYS A 52 -8.90 -14.04 13.04
C LYS A 52 -7.59 -13.64 12.37
N SER A 53 -6.57 -13.41 13.19
CA SER A 53 -5.26 -12.97 12.70
C SER A 53 -4.63 -13.96 11.73
N ASP A 54 -4.75 -15.25 11.98
CA ASP A 54 -4.18 -16.27 11.10
C ASP A 54 -4.85 -16.25 9.72
N PHE A 55 -6.18 -16.02 9.67
CA PHE A 55 -6.89 -15.91 8.41
C PHE A 55 -6.37 -14.71 7.61
N ILE A 56 -6.24 -13.55 8.28
CA ILE A 56 -5.76 -12.33 7.62
C ILE A 56 -4.35 -12.54 7.09
N TYR A 57 -3.46 -13.08 7.92
CA TYR A 57 -2.08 -13.32 7.52
C TYR A 57 -1.99 -14.23 6.29
N ASN A 58 -2.68 -15.37 6.35
CA ASN A 58 -2.60 -16.35 5.28
C ASN A 58 -3.17 -15.81 3.97
N ARG A 59 -4.31 -15.09 4.04
CA ARG A 59 -4.93 -14.48 2.87
C ARG A 59 -4.00 -13.45 2.23
N ASP A 60 -3.49 -12.54 3.05
CA ASP A 60 -2.67 -11.43 2.54
C ASP A 60 -1.36 -11.94 1.96
N ILE A 61 -0.74 -12.92 2.59
CA ILE A 61 0.50 -13.51 2.08
C ILE A 61 0.26 -14.24 0.74
N GLU A 62 -0.86 -14.96 0.62
CA GLU A 62 -1.18 -15.62 -0.64
C GLU A 62 -1.39 -14.60 -1.77
N TRP A 63 -2.10 -13.50 -1.48
CA TRP A 63 -2.26 -12.42 -2.45
C TRP A 63 -0.90 -11.81 -2.83
N LEU A 64 -0.07 -11.56 -1.82
CA LEU A 64 1.24 -10.95 -2.04
C LEU A 64 2.10 -11.81 -2.95
N LYS A 65 2.10 -13.12 -2.74
CA LYS A 65 2.86 -14.05 -3.57
C LYS A 65 2.46 -14.02 -5.04
N THR A 66 1.22 -13.67 -5.34
CA THR A 66 0.72 -13.62 -6.73
C THR A 66 0.86 -12.23 -7.35
N ALA A 67 1.23 -11.23 -6.58
CA ALA A 67 1.26 -9.84 -7.05
C ALA A 67 2.39 -9.60 -8.05
N ASP A 68 2.12 -8.77 -9.04
CA ASP A 68 3.14 -8.31 -9.99
C ASP A 68 3.85 -7.07 -9.48
N ILE A 69 3.19 -6.30 -8.61
CA ILE A 69 3.73 -5.07 -8.06
C ILE A 69 3.02 -4.76 -6.74
N VAL A 70 3.76 -4.16 -5.81
CA VAL A 70 3.20 -3.64 -4.56
C VAL A 70 3.22 -2.12 -4.61
N ILE A 71 2.07 -1.52 -4.36
CA ILE A 71 1.92 -0.06 -4.22
C ILE A 71 1.52 0.18 -2.76
N SER A 72 2.32 0.94 -2.03
CA SER A 72 2.05 1.15 -0.61
C SER A 72 2.01 2.64 -0.27
N GLU A 73 0.97 3.07 0.43
CA GLU A 73 0.91 4.43 0.98
C GLU A 73 1.53 4.37 2.38
N VAL A 74 2.70 4.98 2.53
CA VAL A 74 3.54 4.80 3.72
C VAL A 74 3.59 6.03 4.62
N THR A 75 2.68 6.99 4.44
CA THR A 75 2.68 8.21 5.24
C THR A 75 2.41 7.90 6.72
N ASN A 76 1.45 7.03 7.02
CA ASN A 76 1.17 6.58 8.37
C ASN A 76 1.94 5.30 8.67
N PRO A 77 2.80 5.29 9.71
CA PRO A 77 3.56 4.08 10.05
C PRO A 77 2.65 2.90 10.38
N SER A 78 3.06 1.72 9.97
CA SER A 78 2.33 0.48 10.23
C SER A 78 3.31 -0.69 10.27
N LEU A 79 3.24 -1.47 11.35
CA LEU A 79 4.06 -2.67 11.47
C LEU A 79 3.72 -3.67 10.37
N GLY A 80 2.42 -3.85 10.11
CA GLY A 80 1.97 -4.80 9.08
C GLY A 80 2.44 -4.42 7.70
N VAL A 81 2.34 -3.13 7.35
CA VAL A 81 2.81 -2.64 6.05
C VAL A 81 4.32 -2.88 5.91
N GLY A 82 5.10 -2.54 6.94
CA GLY A 82 6.54 -2.78 6.90
C GLY A 82 6.89 -4.24 6.66
N TYR A 83 6.16 -5.14 7.31
CA TYR A 83 6.34 -6.58 7.13
C TYR A 83 6.05 -6.98 5.68
N GLU A 84 4.95 -6.49 5.12
CA GLU A 84 4.54 -6.80 3.75
C GLU A 84 5.57 -6.32 2.73
N LEU A 85 6.11 -5.11 2.93
CA LEU A 85 7.11 -4.55 2.02
C LEU A 85 8.40 -5.37 2.02
N ALA A 86 8.86 -5.78 3.20
CA ALA A 86 10.04 -6.63 3.31
C ALA A 86 9.82 -8.00 2.68
N TYR A 87 8.61 -8.55 2.87
CA TYR A 87 8.25 -9.84 2.29
C TYR A 87 8.26 -9.76 0.76
N ALA A 88 7.68 -8.68 0.20
CA ALA A 88 7.66 -8.45 -1.23
C ALA A 88 9.08 -8.33 -1.79
N GLU A 89 9.94 -7.60 -1.09
CA GLU A 89 11.34 -7.46 -1.50
C GLU A 89 12.02 -8.82 -1.57
N LYS A 90 11.79 -9.67 -0.57
CA LYS A 90 12.35 -11.01 -0.52
C LYS A 90 11.91 -11.85 -1.70
N LEU A 91 10.69 -11.64 -2.18
CA LEU A 91 10.14 -12.35 -3.34
C LEU A 91 10.52 -11.70 -4.67
N ASN A 92 11.31 -10.63 -4.65
CA ASN A 92 11.71 -9.87 -5.83
C ASN A 92 10.52 -9.24 -6.57
N ILE A 93 9.48 -8.88 -5.82
CA ILE A 93 8.33 -8.16 -6.36
C ILE A 93 8.63 -6.66 -6.27
N PRO A 94 8.47 -5.89 -7.37
CA PRO A 94 8.70 -4.44 -7.33
C PRO A 94 7.82 -3.76 -6.28
N VAL A 95 8.41 -2.83 -5.52
CA VAL A 95 7.71 -2.10 -4.47
C VAL A 95 7.79 -0.61 -4.75
N VAL A 96 6.63 0.05 -4.80
CA VAL A 96 6.51 1.50 -4.93
C VAL A 96 5.87 2.05 -3.67
N CYS A 97 6.49 3.03 -3.07
CA CYS A 97 6.00 3.65 -1.84
C CYS A 97 5.56 5.08 -2.13
N LEU A 98 4.34 5.40 -1.73
CA LEU A 98 3.75 6.73 -1.92
C LEU A 98 3.79 7.44 -0.57
N TYR A 99 4.39 8.63 -0.54
CA TYR A 99 4.61 9.34 0.71
C TYR A 99 4.26 10.82 0.58
N ARG A 100 3.47 11.34 1.53
CA ARG A 100 3.15 12.77 1.62
C ARG A 100 3.99 13.39 2.73
N PRO A 101 5.06 14.12 2.39
CA PRO A 101 5.89 14.76 3.41
C PRO A 101 5.07 15.72 4.27
N SER A 102 5.34 15.73 5.56
CA SER A 102 4.75 16.69 6.48
C SER A 102 5.70 16.94 7.64
N ALA A 103 5.45 18.04 8.40
CA ALA A 103 6.29 18.37 9.55
C ALA A 103 6.18 17.32 10.66
N ASP A 104 5.02 16.66 10.76
CA ASP A 104 4.74 15.77 11.89
C ASP A 104 5.15 14.32 11.66
N LYS A 105 5.40 13.93 10.40
CA LYS A 105 5.66 12.53 10.08
C LYS A 105 6.86 12.41 9.18
N LYS A 106 7.79 11.58 9.61
CA LYS A 106 8.98 11.26 8.82
C LYS A 106 8.87 9.83 8.29
N LEU A 107 9.33 9.64 7.08
CA LEU A 107 9.38 8.31 6.50
C LEU A 107 10.40 7.47 7.26
N SER A 108 10.06 6.20 7.51
CA SER A 108 10.97 5.26 8.15
C SER A 108 12.28 5.17 7.36
N ALA A 109 13.42 5.21 8.08
CA ALA A 109 14.72 5.04 7.44
C ALA A 109 14.83 3.71 6.71
N MET A 110 14.13 2.68 7.19
CA MET A 110 14.16 1.35 6.55
C MET A 110 13.45 1.35 5.20
N ILE A 111 12.55 2.30 4.97
CA ILE A 111 11.86 2.47 3.69
C ILE A 111 12.64 3.46 2.82
N GLU A 112 12.96 4.62 3.38
CA GLU A 112 13.62 5.69 2.63
C GLU A 112 15.02 5.27 2.18
N GLY A 113 15.74 4.56 3.01
CA GLY A 113 17.12 4.15 2.71
C GLY A 113 17.23 2.91 1.85
N ASN A 114 16.13 2.23 1.55
CA ASN A 114 16.18 1.01 0.75
C ASN A 114 16.16 1.33 -0.74
N LYS A 115 17.29 1.11 -1.39
CA LYS A 115 17.46 1.43 -2.83
C LYS A 115 16.59 0.56 -3.75
N ASN A 116 16.07 -0.54 -3.24
CA ASN A 116 15.19 -1.42 -4.02
C ASN A 116 13.76 -0.91 -4.06
N PHE A 117 13.42 0.05 -3.20
CA PHE A 117 12.08 0.64 -3.16
C PHE A 117 12.06 1.93 -3.96
N ASN A 118 11.01 2.10 -4.76
CA ASN A 118 10.77 3.34 -5.50
C ASN A 118 9.86 4.22 -4.65
N VAL A 119 10.41 5.25 -4.01
CA VAL A 119 9.64 6.15 -3.15
C VAL A 119 9.25 7.39 -3.96
N PHE A 120 7.94 7.64 -4.06
CA PHE A 120 7.41 8.80 -4.76
C PHE A 120 6.72 9.73 -3.77
N GLU A 121 7.21 10.96 -3.68
CA GLU A 121 6.60 11.99 -2.83
C GLU A 121 5.51 12.71 -3.61
N TYR A 122 4.36 12.94 -2.97
CA TYR A 122 3.26 13.64 -3.60
C TYR A 122 2.53 14.49 -2.55
N GLN A 123 1.76 15.46 -3.01
CA GLN A 123 0.98 16.33 -2.12
C GLN A 123 -0.51 16.07 -2.26
N LYS A 124 -0.98 15.94 -3.48
CA LYS A 124 -2.40 15.71 -3.79
C LYS A 124 -2.56 14.40 -4.55
N VAL A 125 -3.70 13.75 -4.37
CA VAL A 125 -3.96 12.48 -5.03
C VAL A 125 -3.85 12.59 -6.56
N GLN A 126 -4.17 13.76 -7.13
CA GLN A 126 -4.05 13.99 -8.56
C GLN A 126 -2.61 13.90 -9.06
N ASP A 127 -1.65 14.16 -8.20
CA ASP A 127 -0.23 14.05 -8.56
C ASP A 127 0.14 12.62 -8.95
N LEU A 128 -0.65 11.65 -8.53
CA LEU A 128 -0.39 10.24 -8.80
C LEU A 128 -0.75 9.84 -10.24
N ASP A 129 -1.58 10.62 -10.92
CA ASP A 129 -2.06 10.25 -12.26
C ASP A 129 -0.91 10.06 -13.24
N GLU A 130 -0.04 11.05 -13.37
CA GLU A 130 1.11 10.97 -14.27
C GLU A 130 2.11 9.91 -13.81
N PHE A 131 2.31 9.79 -12.51
CA PHE A 131 3.23 8.82 -11.96
C PHE A 131 2.78 7.40 -12.31
N PHE A 132 1.50 7.10 -12.15
CA PHE A 132 0.97 5.77 -12.48
C PHE A 132 1.07 5.47 -13.97
N ILE A 133 0.84 6.47 -14.82
CA ILE A 133 1.04 6.29 -16.28
C ILE A 133 2.49 5.82 -16.53
N LYS A 134 3.45 6.43 -15.87
CA LYS A 134 4.86 6.09 -16.05
C LYS A 134 5.20 4.68 -15.61
N ILE A 135 4.74 4.27 -14.42
CA ILE A 135 5.17 3.00 -13.85
C ILE A 135 4.41 1.80 -14.42
N PHE A 136 3.24 2.01 -15.00
CA PHE A 136 2.43 0.92 -15.55
C PHE A 136 2.52 0.80 -17.08
N ASN A 137 3.23 1.68 -17.74
CA ASN A 137 3.39 1.63 -19.20
C ASN A 137 4.79 1.27 -19.64
#